data_7f246524eeaf00373e873fb44b880e26
#
_entry.id   7f246524eeaf00373e873fb44b880e26
#
_cell.length_a   1.000
_cell.length_b   1.000
_cell.length_c   1.000
_cell.angle_alpha   90.00
_cell.angle_beta   90.00
_cell.angle_gamma   90.00
#
_symmetry.space_group_name_H-M   'P 1'
#
loop_
_entity.id
_entity.type
_entity.pdbx_description
1 polymer ?
#
loop_
_entity_poly.entity_id
_entity_poly.type
_entity_poly.pdbx_seq_one_letter_code
_entity_poly.pdbx_strand_id
1 'polypeptide(L)'
;KQLLAEAGYPNGREAKTGKPLVLNYDYQRTPTPEIKAELDWMVKQFAKLGVQLEIRATDYNQFQDKMLKGKQQIFWWGWLADYPDAENFLFLLYGPNAKFPTQGENAANYSNPEYDRLYRIMQTLEDGPEKQKTIDQMVAIVREDSPWAWGYWPYVALAFQPWAHNGKPSILVRDLAKYYRIDPAMRVAKQAEWNHPVRWPLALIALALALLVGLA
;
A
#
# COMPACT_ATOMS: atom_id res chain seq x y z
N LYS A 1 1.60 -4.18 25.63
CA LYS A 1 0.80 -4.85 26.66
C LYS A 1 0.33 -3.88 27.71
N GLN A 2 1.18 -2.96 28.15
CA GLN A 2 0.81 -1.94 29.15
C GLN A 2 -0.40 -1.12 28.70
N LEU A 3 -0.37 -0.53 27.50
CA LEU A 3 -1.49 0.24 26.93
C LEU A 3 -2.80 -0.56 26.83
N LEU A 4 -2.72 -1.86 26.51
CA LEU A 4 -3.90 -2.73 26.52
C LEU A 4 -4.47 -2.91 27.93
N ALA A 5 -3.61 -3.03 28.93
CA ALA A 5 -4.06 -3.12 30.33
C ALA A 5 -4.71 -1.81 30.80
N GLU A 6 -4.13 -0.67 30.47
CA GLU A 6 -4.69 0.67 30.74
C GLU A 6 -6.03 0.88 30.04
N ALA A 7 -6.18 0.33 28.81
CA ALA A 7 -7.44 0.32 28.07
C ALA A 7 -8.47 -0.69 28.59
N GLY A 8 -8.18 -1.40 29.70
CA GLY A 8 -9.09 -2.35 30.30
C GLY A 8 -9.00 -3.80 29.79
N TYR A 9 -7.94 -4.12 29.00
CA TYR A 9 -7.72 -5.45 28.41
C TYR A 9 -6.38 -6.08 28.84
N PRO A 10 -6.13 -6.29 30.14
CA PRO A 10 -4.91 -6.94 30.61
C PRO A 10 -4.78 -8.33 29.99
N ASN A 11 -3.60 -8.61 29.39
CA ASN A 11 -3.34 -9.87 28.68
C ASN A 11 -4.36 -10.19 27.54
N GLY A 12 -4.95 -9.17 26.92
CA GLY A 12 -5.91 -9.32 25.83
C GLY A 12 -7.29 -9.80 26.28
N ARG A 13 -7.64 -9.60 27.55
CA ARG A 13 -8.96 -9.95 28.09
C ARG A 13 -9.59 -8.75 28.79
N GLU A 14 -10.89 -8.58 28.57
CA GLU A 14 -11.65 -7.54 29.26
C GLU A 14 -11.58 -7.74 30.79
N ALA A 15 -11.14 -6.73 31.50
CA ALA A 15 -10.90 -6.81 32.94
C ALA A 15 -12.15 -7.17 33.76
N LYS A 16 -13.34 -6.74 33.29
CA LYS A 16 -14.62 -6.96 34.03
C LYS A 16 -15.21 -8.32 33.78
N THR A 17 -15.12 -8.86 32.58
CA THR A 17 -15.83 -10.08 32.16
C THR A 17 -14.92 -11.28 31.91
N GLY A 18 -13.60 -11.05 31.76
CA GLY A 18 -12.63 -12.06 31.34
C GLY A 18 -12.73 -12.49 29.89
N LYS A 19 -13.65 -11.90 29.12
CA LYS A 19 -13.81 -12.23 27.67
C LYS A 19 -12.57 -11.84 26.89
N PRO A 20 -12.17 -12.65 25.89
CA PRO A 20 -11.03 -12.30 25.04
C PRO A 20 -11.35 -11.07 24.20
N LEU A 21 -10.34 -10.23 23.97
CA LEU A 21 -10.39 -9.15 22.98
C LEU A 21 -10.26 -9.77 21.60
N VAL A 22 -11.33 -9.68 20.81
CA VAL A 22 -11.36 -10.09 19.41
C VAL A 22 -11.39 -8.86 18.54
N LEU A 23 -10.41 -8.73 17.66
CA LEU A 23 -10.32 -7.66 16.68
C LEU A 23 -10.49 -8.23 15.26
N ASN A 24 -11.11 -7.46 14.39
CA ASN A 24 -11.38 -7.86 13.01
C ASN A 24 -10.48 -7.08 12.07
N TYR A 25 -9.75 -7.79 11.21
CA TYR A 25 -8.96 -7.21 10.13
C TYR A 25 -9.65 -7.44 8.80
N ASP A 26 -10.06 -6.36 8.16
CA ASP A 26 -10.73 -6.38 6.87
C ASP A 26 -9.71 -6.35 5.74
N TYR A 27 -9.63 -7.43 4.96
CA TYR A 27 -8.76 -7.56 3.80
C TYR A 27 -9.56 -7.48 2.50
N GLN A 28 -9.12 -6.64 1.57
CA GLN A 28 -9.91 -6.15 0.43
C GLN A 28 -9.84 -7.01 -0.84
N ARG A 29 -9.40 -8.27 -0.74
CA ARG A 29 -9.37 -9.23 -1.85
C ARG A 29 -9.19 -10.65 -1.32
N THR A 30 -9.38 -11.65 -2.20
CA THR A 30 -9.02 -13.03 -1.85
C THR A 30 -7.51 -13.15 -1.67
N PRO A 31 -7.00 -13.61 -0.53
CA PRO A 31 -5.58 -13.76 -0.29
C PRO A 31 -4.94 -14.79 -1.22
N THR A 32 -3.80 -14.42 -1.85
CA THR A 32 -2.89 -15.39 -2.46
C THR A 32 -2.14 -16.18 -1.37
N PRO A 33 -1.45 -17.29 -1.71
CA PRO A 33 -0.64 -18.02 -0.72
C PRO A 33 0.37 -17.15 0.02
N GLU A 34 1.02 -16.22 -0.67
CA GLU A 34 2.01 -15.28 -0.10
C GLU A 34 1.32 -14.33 0.89
N ILE A 35 0.21 -13.74 0.50
CA ILE A 35 -0.57 -12.84 1.36
C ILE A 35 -1.13 -13.59 2.56
N LYS A 36 -1.56 -14.85 2.36
CA LYS A 36 -2.02 -15.68 3.47
C LYS A 36 -0.93 -15.87 4.52
N ALA A 37 0.32 -16.09 4.10
CA ALA A 37 1.45 -16.23 5.02
C ALA A 37 1.70 -14.93 5.83
N GLU A 38 1.55 -13.76 5.19
CA GLU A 38 1.64 -12.46 5.86
C GLU A 38 0.50 -12.25 6.88
N LEU A 39 -0.73 -12.57 6.50
CA LEU A 39 -1.88 -12.49 7.39
C LEU A 39 -1.76 -13.47 8.57
N ASP A 40 -1.30 -14.68 8.35
CA ASP A 40 -1.04 -15.68 9.40
C ASP A 40 0.08 -15.20 10.34
N TRP A 41 1.10 -14.52 9.81
CA TRP A 41 2.13 -13.87 10.64
C TRP A 41 1.52 -12.75 11.51
N MET A 42 0.66 -11.90 10.94
CA MET A 42 -0.03 -10.83 11.68
C MET A 42 -0.86 -11.41 12.82
N VAL A 43 -1.66 -12.44 12.58
CA VAL A 43 -2.44 -13.15 13.61
C VAL A 43 -1.52 -13.62 14.76
N LYS A 44 -0.36 -14.21 14.42
CA LYS A 44 0.63 -14.64 15.44
C LYS A 44 1.21 -13.47 16.24
N GLN A 45 1.40 -12.29 15.62
CA GLN A 45 1.90 -11.13 16.38
C GLN A 45 0.83 -10.61 17.36
N PHE A 46 -0.43 -10.52 16.95
CA PHE A 46 -1.52 -10.13 17.83
C PHE A 46 -1.71 -11.13 18.99
N ALA A 47 -1.56 -12.42 18.73
CA ALA A 47 -1.62 -13.47 19.75
C ALA A 47 -0.57 -13.28 20.87
N LYS A 48 0.62 -12.72 20.57
CA LYS A 48 1.64 -12.38 21.59
C LYS A 48 1.17 -11.30 22.58
N LEU A 49 0.18 -10.51 22.19
CA LEU A 49 -0.48 -9.53 23.05
C LEU A 49 -1.67 -10.13 23.80
N GLY A 50 -2.04 -11.38 23.51
CA GLY A 50 -3.24 -12.03 24.00
C GLY A 50 -4.51 -11.67 23.19
N VAL A 51 -4.37 -10.96 22.09
CA VAL A 51 -5.48 -10.51 21.25
C VAL A 51 -5.77 -11.52 20.16
N GLN A 52 -7.04 -11.85 19.95
CA GLN A 52 -7.50 -12.65 18.82
C GLN A 52 -7.74 -11.73 17.61
N LEU A 53 -7.03 -11.97 16.52
CA LEU A 53 -7.22 -11.25 15.27
C LEU A 53 -7.95 -12.15 14.27
N GLU A 54 -9.14 -11.75 13.87
CA GLU A 54 -9.94 -12.42 12.83
C GLU A 54 -9.74 -11.74 11.49
N ILE A 55 -9.29 -12.50 10.49
CA ILE A 55 -9.14 -12.00 9.12
C ILE A 55 -10.47 -12.13 8.40
N ARG A 56 -10.98 -11.03 7.87
CA ARG A 56 -12.21 -10.92 7.08
C ARG A 56 -11.88 -10.49 5.66
N ALA A 57 -11.61 -11.47 4.82
CA ALA A 57 -11.32 -11.23 3.40
C ALA A 57 -12.62 -11.12 2.60
N THR A 58 -12.76 -10.06 1.82
CA THR A 58 -13.89 -9.83 0.91
C THR A 58 -13.38 -9.34 -0.45
N ASP A 59 -14.23 -9.32 -1.48
CA ASP A 59 -13.90 -8.58 -2.69
C ASP A 59 -13.89 -7.06 -2.42
N TYR A 60 -13.29 -6.31 -3.36
CA TYR A 60 -13.07 -4.87 -3.18
C TYR A 60 -14.36 -4.06 -3.07
N ASN A 61 -15.42 -4.44 -3.78
CA ASN A 61 -16.69 -3.73 -3.75
C ASN A 61 -17.40 -3.91 -2.40
N GLN A 62 -17.40 -5.14 -1.88
CA GLN A 62 -17.94 -5.44 -0.55
C GLN A 62 -17.12 -4.76 0.54
N PHE A 63 -15.79 -4.70 0.39
CA PHE A 63 -14.94 -3.95 1.29
C PHE A 63 -15.31 -2.45 1.29
N GLN A 64 -15.47 -1.82 0.13
CA GLN A 64 -15.88 -0.41 0.04
C GLN A 64 -17.26 -0.18 0.65
N ASP A 65 -18.25 -1.04 0.38
CA ASP A 65 -19.58 -0.94 0.97
C ASP A 65 -19.52 -1.01 2.51
N LYS A 66 -18.67 -1.88 3.05
CA LYS A 66 -18.42 -1.97 4.49
C LYS A 66 -17.83 -0.69 5.07
N MET A 67 -16.84 -0.10 4.35
CA MET A 67 -16.22 1.19 4.73
C MET A 67 -17.24 2.32 4.76
N LEU A 68 -18.10 2.41 3.72
CA LEU A 68 -19.17 3.41 3.63
C LEU A 68 -20.22 3.27 4.75
N LYS A 69 -20.41 2.06 5.28
CA LYS A 69 -21.33 1.77 6.39
C LYS A 69 -20.69 1.90 7.78
N GLY A 70 -19.42 2.27 7.88
CA GLY A 70 -18.70 2.40 9.14
C GLY A 70 -18.56 1.09 9.92
N LYS A 71 -18.51 -0.06 9.23
CA LYS A 71 -18.48 -1.40 9.84
C LYS A 71 -17.08 -2.03 9.89
N GLN A 72 -16.06 -1.31 9.46
CA GLN A 72 -14.67 -1.70 9.55
C GLN A 72 -14.13 -1.51 10.97
N GLN A 73 -13.07 -2.25 11.31
CA GLN A 73 -12.37 -2.07 12.58
C GLN A 73 -10.88 -1.85 12.34
N ILE A 74 -10.17 -2.84 11.81
CA ILE A 74 -8.79 -2.72 11.37
C ILE A 74 -8.76 -3.05 9.87
N PHE A 75 -8.05 -2.28 9.08
CA PHE A 75 -7.90 -2.50 7.65
C PHE A 75 -6.60 -1.91 7.15
N TRP A 76 -6.20 -2.32 5.97
CA TRP A 76 -5.07 -1.72 5.25
C TRP A 76 -5.59 -0.99 4.02
N TRP A 77 -5.19 0.25 3.90
CA TRP A 77 -5.46 1.04 2.71
C TRP A 77 -4.29 1.98 2.44
N GLY A 78 -4.18 2.48 1.21
CA GLY A 78 -3.13 3.42 0.81
C GLY A 78 -3.71 4.60 0.06
N TRP A 79 -2.94 5.66 -0.02
CA TRP A 79 -3.25 6.84 -0.79
C TRP A 79 -2.05 7.21 -1.69
N LEU A 80 -2.33 7.63 -2.90
CA LEU A 80 -1.35 8.23 -3.80
C LEU A 80 -1.69 9.71 -3.96
N ALA A 81 -0.68 10.57 -3.91
CA ALA A 81 -0.90 12.00 -4.07
C ALA A 81 -1.51 12.32 -5.44
N ASP A 82 -2.61 13.06 -5.46
CA ASP A 82 -3.22 13.59 -6.68
C ASP A 82 -2.51 14.88 -7.13
N TYR A 83 -1.89 15.61 -6.19
CA TYR A 83 -1.11 16.82 -6.40
C TYR A 83 -0.03 16.97 -5.32
N PRO A 84 1.04 17.75 -5.57
CA PRO A 84 2.20 17.84 -4.68
C PRO A 84 1.98 18.80 -3.51
N ASP A 85 0.99 18.55 -2.67
CA ASP A 85 0.74 19.29 -1.43
C ASP A 85 0.49 18.32 -0.29
N ALA A 86 0.97 18.65 0.92
CA ALA A 86 0.73 17.86 2.12
C ALA A 86 -0.76 17.76 2.46
N GLU A 87 -1.55 18.72 2.06
CA GLU A 87 -3.01 18.74 2.22
C GLU A 87 -3.64 17.46 1.68
N ASN A 88 -3.14 16.93 0.54
CA ASN A 88 -3.66 15.71 -0.10
C ASN A 88 -3.45 14.42 0.72
N PHE A 89 -2.72 14.49 1.81
CA PHE A 89 -2.61 13.41 2.80
C PHE A 89 -3.31 13.77 4.11
N LEU A 90 -3.25 15.04 4.51
CA LEU A 90 -3.80 15.49 5.78
C LEU A 90 -5.34 15.50 5.79
N PHE A 91 -5.98 15.71 4.62
CA PHE A 91 -7.44 15.67 4.50
C PHE A 91 -8.04 14.27 4.81
N LEU A 92 -7.23 13.22 4.70
CA LEU A 92 -7.61 11.85 5.05
C LEU A 92 -7.87 11.64 6.55
N LEU A 93 -7.51 12.62 7.37
CA LEU A 93 -7.72 12.61 8.83
C LEU A 93 -8.61 13.79 9.29
N TYR A 94 -9.07 14.63 8.36
CA TYR A 94 -9.99 15.72 8.66
C TYR A 94 -11.36 15.17 9.04
N GLY A 95 -11.83 15.49 10.26
CA GLY A 95 -13.05 14.91 10.83
C GLY A 95 -14.30 15.08 9.97
N PRO A 96 -14.59 16.28 9.40
CA PRO A 96 -15.69 16.49 8.47
C PRO A 96 -15.66 15.61 7.20
N ASN A 97 -14.51 15.06 6.85
CA ASN A 97 -14.34 14.11 5.73
C ASN A 97 -14.51 12.64 6.13
N ALA A 98 -15.11 12.36 7.30
CA ALA A 98 -15.32 11.00 7.78
C ALA A 98 -15.96 10.12 6.71
N LYS A 99 -15.45 8.87 6.56
CA LYS A 99 -16.03 7.92 5.59
C LYS A 99 -17.48 7.61 5.92
N PHE A 100 -17.79 7.48 7.20
CA PHE A 100 -19.15 7.34 7.70
C PHE A 100 -19.46 8.48 8.70
N PRO A 101 -20.57 9.19 8.58
CA PRO A 101 -21.66 9.01 7.59
C PRO A 101 -21.52 9.86 6.32
N THR A 102 -20.46 10.67 6.17
CA THR A 102 -20.38 11.71 5.12
C THR A 102 -19.88 11.23 3.78
N GLN A 103 -19.43 9.96 3.68
CA GLN A 103 -18.83 9.35 2.49
C GLN A 103 -17.53 10.03 2.01
N GLY A 104 -16.87 10.78 2.89
CA GLY A 104 -15.58 11.39 2.65
C GLY A 104 -14.42 10.38 2.60
N GLU A 105 -13.18 10.86 2.55
CA GLU A 105 -12.00 9.99 2.40
C GLU A 105 -11.28 9.69 3.73
N ASN A 106 -11.72 10.23 4.85
CA ASN A 106 -11.23 9.88 6.17
C ASN A 106 -11.77 8.50 6.59
N ALA A 107 -11.13 7.46 6.11
CA ALA A 107 -11.55 6.06 6.32
C ALA A 107 -11.42 5.58 7.76
N ALA A 108 -10.56 6.21 8.56
CA ALA A 108 -10.41 5.93 9.98
C ALA A 108 -11.58 6.50 10.81
N ASN A 109 -12.41 7.37 10.23
CA ASN A 109 -13.41 8.18 10.94
C ASN A 109 -12.79 8.93 12.13
N TYR A 110 -11.51 9.32 12.00
CA TYR A 110 -10.79 10.07 13.01
C TYR A 110 -11.44 11.45 13.21
N SER A 111 -11.51 11.90 14.43
CA SER A 111 -12.07 13.20 14.78
C SER A 111 -11.30 13.79 15.94
N ASN A 112 -10.63 14.90 15.68
CA ASN A 112 -9.95 15.67 16.70
C ASN A 112 -10.20 17.18 16.42
N PRO A 113 -10.89 17.91 17.28
CA PRO A 113 -11.26 19.30 17.03
C PRO A 113 -10.07 20.24 16.80
N GLU A 114 -8.94 19.99 17.47
CA GLU A 114 -7.72 20.79 17.28
C GLU A 114 -7.05 20.50 15.96
N TYR A 115 -6.97 19.21 15.55
CA TYR A 115 -6.53 18.84 14.23
C TYR A 115 -7.38 19.51 13.14
N ASP A 116 -8.69 19.45 13.28
CA ASP A 116 -9.63 20.05 12.34
C ASP A 116 -9.51 21.58 12.25
N ARG A 117 -9.22 22.23 13.38
CA ARG A 117 -8.94 23.67 13.43
C ARG A 117 -7.66 24.01 12.67
N LEU A 118 -6.58 23.27 12.93
CA LEU A 118 -5.29 23.46 12.27
C LEU A 118 -5.39 23.17 10.77
N TYR A 119 -6.14 22.14 10.38
CA TYR A 119 -6.37 21.82 8.97
C TYR A 119 -6.99 22.99 8.21
N ARG A 120 -8.04 23.61 8.75
CA ARG A 120 -8.69 24.80 8.15
C ARG A 120 -7.73 25.99 8.04
N ILE A 121 -6.86 26.20 9.03
CA ILE A 121 -5.84 27.24 8.98
C ILE A 121 -4.84 26.93 7.86
N MET A 122 -4.30 25.71 7.84
CA MET A 122 -3.33 25.27 6.83
C MET A 122 -3.82 25.51 5.40
N GLN A 123 -5.11 25.26 5.13
CA GLN A 123 -5.71 25.45 3.80
C GLN A 123 -5.69 26.92 3.34
N THR A 124 -5.58 27.88 4.25
CA THR A 124 -5.56 29.31 3.93
C THR A 124 -4.15 29.90 3.81
N LEU A 125 -3.13 29.11 4.14
CA LEU A 125 -1.75 29.53 4.13
C LEU A 125 -1.07 29.24 2.78
N GLU A 126 -0.27 30.18 2.31
CA GLU A 126 0.64 29.94 1.20
C GLU A 126 1.82 29.06 1.62
N ASP A 127 2.45 28.40 0.65
CA ASP A 127 3.63 27.57 0.90
C ASP A 127 4.76 28.37 1.55
N GLY A 128 5.19 27.92 2.71
CA GLY A 128 6.23 28.60 3.47
C GLY A 128 6.35 28.08 4.92
N PRO A 129 7.21 28.75 5.71
CA PRO A 129 7.49 28.29 7.09
C PRO A 129 6.27 28.25 8.00
N GLU A 130 5.29 29.14 7.80
CA GLU A 130 4.08 29.18 8.61
C GLU A 130 3.16 27.98 8.34
N LYS A 131 2.95 27.67 7.06
CA LYS A 131 2.21 26.46 6.65
C LYS A 131 2.92 25.20 7.17
N GLN A 132 4.24 25.12 7.02
CA GLN A 132 5.02 23.99 7.53
C GLN A 132 4.88 23.83 9.03
N LYS A 133 4.97 24.90 9.82
CA LYS A 133 4.76 24.85 11.27
C LYS A 133 3.38 24.34 11.64
N THR A 134 2.35 24.75 10.90
CA THR A 134 0.97 24.25 11.11
C THR A 134 0.88 22.76 10.80
N ILE A 135 1.49 22.30 9.71
CA ILE A 135 1.58 20.89 9.36
C ILE A 135 2.29 20.09 10.46
N ASP A 136 3.41 20.59 10.98
CA ASP A 136 4.17 19.92 12.04
C ASP A 136 3.32 19.74 13.32
N GLN A 137 2.50 20.73 13.67
CA GLN A 137 1.56 20.62 14.79
C GLN A 137 0.49 19.56 14.54
N MET A 138 -0.07 19.51 13.33
CA MET A 138 -1.05 18.48 12.95
C MET A 138 -0.42 17.08 13.01
N VAL A 139 0.79 16.92 12.49
CA VAL A 139 1.52 15.65 12.54
C VAL A 139 1.82 15.22 13.98
N ALA A 140 2.13 16.17 14.87
CA ALA A 140 2.34 15.86 16.29
C ALA A 140 1.08 15.29 16.96
N ILE A 141 -0.09 15.88 16.67
CA ILE A 141 -1.39 15.37 17.16
C ILE A 141 -1.65 13.95 16.64
N VAL A 142 -1.47 13.72 15.34
CA VAL A 142 -1.71 12.42 14.72
C VAL A 142 -0.76 11.34 15.27
N ARG A 143 0.46 11.70 15.58
CA ARG A 143 1.44 10.77 16.20
C ARG A 143 1.05 10.38 17.62
N GLU A 144 0.49 11.30 18.39
CA GLU A 144 0.01 11.03 19.75
C GLU A 144 -1.28 10.20 19.72
N ASP A 145 -2.27 10.62 18.92
CA ASP A 145 -3.55 9.95 18.83
C ASP A 145 -3.49 8.59 18.10
N SER A 146 -2.47 8.40 17.26
CA SER A 146 -2.20 7.17 16.51
C SER A 146 -3.43 6.56 15.80
N PRO A 147 -4.21 7.33 15.00
CA PRO A 147 -5.34 6.79 14.26
C PRO A 147 -4.90 5.80 13.18
N TRP A 148 -3.64 5.84 12.76
CA TRP A 148 -3.00 4.95 11.81
C TRP A 148 -1.77 4.29 12.39
N ALA A 149 -1.59 3.00 12.08
CA ALA A 149 -0.28 2.35 12.13
C ALA A 149 0.37 2.56 10.76
N TRP A 150 1.42 3.38 10.70
CA TRP A 150 2.11 3.72 9.45
C TRP A 150 2.70 2.47 8.81
N GLY A 151 2.39 2.27 7.53
CA GLY A 151 2.88 1.16 6.73
C GLY A 151 4.26 1.42 6.13
N TYR A 152 4.35 1.43 4.81
CA TYR A 152 5.60 1.61 4.07
C TYR A 152 5.40 2.49 2.83
N TRP A 153 6.48 3.08 2.38
CA TRP A 153 6.55 3.75 1.09
C TRP A 153 7.12 2.77 0.08
N PRO A 154 6.35 2.36 -0.95
CA PRO A 154 6.87 1.43 -1.93
C PRO A 154 7.91 2.11 -2.84
N TYR A 155 9.02 1.42 -3.11
CA TYR A 155 9.92 1.78 -4.20
C TYR A 155 9.40 1.19 -5.50
N VAL A 156 9.38 2.00 -6.56
CA VAL A 156 9.05 1.53 -7.91
C VAL A 156 10.33 1.51 -8.73
N ALA A 157 10.72 0.33 -9.20
CA ALA A 157 11.79 0.17 -10.17
C ALA A 157 11.18 0.12 -11.57
N LEU A 158 11.60 1.02 -12.45
CA LEU A 158 11.19 1.04 -13.85
C LEU A 158 12.36 0.63 -14.73
N ALA A 159 12.15 -0.37 -15.56
CA ALA A 159 13.11 -0.81 -16.57
C ALA A 159 12.61 -0.38 -17.95
N PHE A 160 13.47 0.30 -18.70
CA PHE A 160 13.18 0.71 -20.07
C PHE A 160 14.13 0.03 -21.03
N GLN A 161 13.63 -0.31 -22.19
CA GLN A 161 14.44 -0.79 -23.27
C GLN A 161 15.34 0.34 -23.82
N PRO A 162 16.56 0.05 -24.36
CA PRO A 162 17.49 1.08 -24.81
C PRO A 162 16.92 2.04 -25.87
N TRP A 163 15.94 1.59 -26.62
CA TRP A 163 15.27 2.37 -27.65
C TRP A 163 14.08 3.21 -27.13
N ALA A 164 13.75 3.09 -25.84
CA ALA A 164 12.71 3.91 -25.22
C ALA A 164 13.34 5.08 -24.49
N HIS A 165 13.14 6.30 -24.99
CA HIS A 165 13.68 7.52 -24.43
C HIS A 165 12.63 8.28 -23.63
N ASN A 166 13.08 9.18 -22.75
CA ASN A 166 12.26 10.03 -21.90
C ASN A 166 11.39 9.27 -20.85
N GLY A 167 11.73 8.03 -20.56
CA GLY A 167 11.12 7.28 -19.48
C GLY A 167 11.55 7.87 -18.13
N LYS A 168 10.66 8.66 -17.50
CA LYS A 168 10.85 9.19 -16.14
C LYS A 168 9.71 8.73 -15.27
N PRO A 169 9.97 8.17 -14.09
CA PRO A 169 8.90 7.82 -13.16
C PRO A 169 8.18 9.09 -12.68
N SER A 170 6.86 9.01 -12.57
CA SER A 170 6.07 10.04 -11.91
C SER A 170 4.90 9.38 -11.20
N ILE A 171 4.68 9.73 -9.95
CA ILE A 171 3.51 9.28 -9.18
C ILE A 171 2.28 10.17 -9.44
N LEU A 172 2.49 11.38 -9.96
CA LEU A 172 1.44 12.37 -10.19
C LEU A 172 0.84 12.31 -11.60
N VAL A 173 1.60 11.80 -12.55
CA VAL A 173 1.17 11.72 -13.95
C VAL A 173 0.88 10.27 -14.30
N ARG A 174 -0.39 9.94 -14.47
CA ARG A 174 -0.84 8.57 -14.77
C ARG A 174 -0.48 8.10 -16.18
N ASP A 175 -0.53 9.00 -17.16
CA ASP A 175 -0.20 8.70 -18.56
C ASP A 175 1.04 9.46 -19.01
N LEU A 176 2.17 8.75 -19.04
CA LEU A 176 3.45 9.24 -19.51
C LEU A 176 3.73 8.90 -20.98
N ALA A 177 2.84 8.14 -21.64
CA ALA A 177 3.07 7.61 -22.98
C ALA A 177 3.32 8.74 -24.01
N LYS A 178 2.65 9.88 -23.86
CA LYS A 178 2.82 11.06 -24.72
C LYS A 178 4.23 11.67 -24.70
N TYR A 179 5.02 11.40 -23.68
CA TYR A 179 6.39 11.89 -23.53
C TYR A 179 7.45 10.90 -24.02
N TYR A 180 7.07 9.65 -24.25
CA TYR A 180 8.00 8.63 -24.71
C TYR A 180 8.34 8.84 -26.17
N ARG A 181 9.60 8.65 -26.49
CA ARG A 181 10.11 8.58 -27.86
C ARG A 181 10.70 7.19 -28.07
N ILE A 182 10.25 6.51 -29.10
CA ILE A 182 10.80 5.23 -29.51
C ILE A 182 11.75 5.46 -30.69
N ASP A 183 12.93 4.82 -30.64
CA ASP A 183 13.85 4.73 -31.75
C ASP A 183 13.58 3.41 -32.51
N PRO A 184 12.90 3.43 -33.68
CA PRO A 184 12.55 2.23 -34.40
C PRO A 184 13.76 1.47 -34.94
N ALA A 185 14.81 2.18 -35.38
CA ALA A 185 16.00 1.58 -35.93
C ALA A 185 16.77 0.79 -34.84
N MET A 186 16.98 1.42 -33.70
CA MET A 186 17.61 0.75 -32.55
C MET A 186 16.79 -0.43 -32.06
N ARG A 187 15.45 -0.31 -32.03
CA ARG A 187 14.56 -1.42 -31.66
C ARG A 187 14.75 -2.63 -32.56
N VAL A 188 14.74 -2.43 -33.88
CA VAL A 188 14.92 -3.51 -34.85
C VAL A 188 16.30 -4.17 -34.68
N ALA A 189 17.35 -3.36 -34.57
CA ALA A 189 18.72 -3.87 -34.37
C ALA A 189 18.86 -4.70 -33.10
N LYS A 190 18.33 -4.20 -31.97
CA LYS A 190 18.38 -4.92 -30.69
C LYS A 190 17.51 -6.18 -30.68
N GLN A 191 16.34 -6.16 -31.30
CA GLN A 191 15.53 -7.35 -31.45
C GLN A 191 16.21 -8.42 -32.30
N ALA A 192 16.89 -8.04 -33.39
CA ALA A 192 17.66 -8.97 -34.20
C ALA A 192 18.84 -9.56 -33.40
N GLU A 193 19.55 -8.74 -32.62
CA GLU A 193 20.63 -9.18 -31.74
C GLU A 193 20.14 -10.22 -30.70
N TRP A 194 19.03 -9.96 -30.03
CA TRP A 194 18.50 -10.84 -28.99
C TRP A 194 17.86 -12.12 -29.52
N ASN A 195 17.24 -12.04 -30.68
CA ASN A 195 16.58 -13.18 -31.31
C ASN A 195 17.54 -14.00 -32.17
N HIS A 196 18.84 -13.77 -32.04
CA HIS A 196 19.84 -14.58 -32.75
C HIS A 196 19.84 -16.03 -32.23
N PRO A 197 19.45 -17.03 -33.01
CA PRO A 197 19.31 -18.39 -32.51
C PRO A 197 20.65 -18.98 -32.13
N VAL A 198 20.75 -19.48 -30.90
CA VAL A 198 21.91 -20.25 -30.44
C VAL A 198 21.83 -21.66 -31.04
N ARG A 199 22.64 -21.94 -32.05
CA ARG A 199 22.57 -23.20 -32.83
C ARG A 199 23.52 -24.31 -32.35
N TRP A 200 24.53 -23.99 -31.54
CA TRP A 200 25.51 -24.96 -31.07
C TRP A 200 24.92 -26.15 -30.27
N PRO A 201 23.84 -26.01 -29.45
CA PRO A 201 23.23 -27.15 -28.78
C PRO A 201 22.63 -28.15 -29.77
N LEU A 202 22.04 -27.67 -30.88
CA LEU A 202 21.50 -28.51 -31.93
C LEU A 202 22.64 -29.26 -32.67
N ALA A 203 23.76 -28.59 -32.89
CA ALA A 203 24.94 -29.23 -33.49
C ALA A 203 25.52 -30.35 -32.60
N LEU A 204 25.53 -30.11 -31.26
CA LEU A 204 25.98 -31.16 -30.31
C LEU A 204 25.02 -32.35 -30.29
N ILE A 205 23.72 -32.12 -30.33
CA ILE A 205 22.71 -33.19 -30.38
C ILE A 205 22.88 -34.00 -31.69
N ALA A 206 23.02 -33.32 -32.81
CA ALA A 206 23.24 -33.98 -34.11
C ALA A 206 24.49 -34.80 -34.13
N LEU A 207 25.61 -34.29 -33.55
CA LEU A 207 26.85 -35.02 -33.42
C LEU A 207 26.71 -36.27 -32.53
N ALA A 208 26.06 -36.12 -31.39
CA ALA A 208 25.81 -37.25 -30.49
C ALA A 208 24.98 -38.35 -31.16
N LEU A 209 23.94 -37.98 -31.90
CA LEU A 209 23.11 -38.91 -32.66
C LEU A 209 23.92 -39.61 -33.77
N ALA A 210 24.76 -38.87 -34.49
CA ALA A 210 25.63 -39.47 -35.53
C ALA A 210 26.62 -40.47 -34.94
N LEU A 211 27.19 -40.16 -33.76
CA LEU A 211 28.10 -41.08 -33.07
C LEU A 211 27.38 -42.38 -32.61
N LEU A 212 26.14 -42.25 -32.12
CA LEU A 212 25.34 -43.42 -31.72
C LEU A 212 24.98 -44.30 -32.90
N VAL A 213 24.67 -43.74 -34.05
CA VAL A 213 24.37 -44.50 -35.29
C VAL A 213 25.64 -45.12 -35.89
N GLY A 214 26.79 -44.46 -35.77
CA GLY A 214 28.07 -44.99 -36.27
C GLY A 214 28.69 -46.09 -35.40
N LEU A 215 28.18 -46.27 -34.16
CA LEU A 215 28.62 -47.31 -33.22
C LEU A 215 27.69 -48.56 -33.23
N ALA A 216 26.56 -48.49 -33.94
CA ALA A 216 25.59 -49.57 -34.08
C ALA A 216 25.79 -50.33 -35.40
#